data_f7c606415bfedff6c24e69590990af94
#
_entry.id   f7c606415bfedff6c24e69590990af94
#
_cell.length_a   1.000
_cell.length_b   1.000
_cell.length_c   1.000
_cell.angle_alpha   90.00
_cell.angle_beta   90.00
_cell.angle_gamma   90.00
#
_symmetry.space_group_name_H-M   'P 1'
#
loop_
_entity.id
_entity.type
_entity.pdbx_description
1 polymer ?
#
loop_
_entity_poly.entity_id
_entity_poly.type
_entity_poly.pdbx_seq_one_letter_code
_entity_poly.pdbx_strand_id
1 'polypeptide(L)'
;MKISPTKFLLSRRNAMAISMIEPRSAWYDIINEQGKKTKTLSQNIGEIVGYGPHFFIVRRSVWYDLYDESGKKYKTLSENIGIVTSVTGETFVVRRSAWLDTYDRFGKKINTRSAR
;
A
#
# COMPACT_ATOMS: atom_id res chain seq x y z
N MET A 1 4.25 20.02 32.05
CA MET A 1 4.22 19.33 32.13
C MET A 1 4.54 18.54 31.36
N LYS A 2 4.40 17.79 31.15
CA LYS A 2 4.92 17.05 30.45
C LYS A 2 4.16 16.50 29.44
N ILE A 3 4.68 16.28 28.36
CA ILE A 3 4.08 15.63 27.27
C ILE A 3 3.83 14.21 27.60
N SER A 4 2.64 13.76 27.39
CA SER A 4 2.35 12.42 27.77
C SER A 4 3.08 11.44 26.84
N PRO A 5 3.53 10.32 27.38
CA PRO A 5 4.16 9.29 26.58
C PRO A 5 3.25 8.77 25.48
N THR A 6 1.97 8.70 25.75
CA THR A 6 1.02 8.21 24.77
C THR A 6 1.00 9.10 23.53
N LYS A 7 1.00 10.38 23.72
CA LYS A 7 1.00 11.31 22.61
C LYS A 7 2.27 11.15 21.78
N PHE A 8 3.38 10.99 22.45
CA PHE A 8 4.64 10.81 21.77
C PHE A 8 4.63 9.53 20.94
N LEU A 9 4.09 8.45 21.49
CA LEU A 9 4.01 7.20 20.77
C LEU A 9 3.11 7.29 19.54
N LEU A 10 2.00 8.00 19.66
CA LEU A 10 1.12 8.19 18.50
C LEU A 10 1.82 8.93 17.40
N SER A 11 2.59 9.93 17.78
CA SER A 11 3.33 10.69 16.80
C SER A 11 4.32 9.79 16.07
N ARG A 12 4.97 8.91 16.77
CA ARG A 12 5.93 8.01 16.15
C ARG A 12 5.24 7.03 15.22
N ARG A 13 4.08 6.53 15.63
CA ARG A 13 3.35 5.65 14.75
C ARG A 13 2.95 6.36 13.48
N ASN A 14 2.46 7.59 13.59
CA ASN A 14 2.08 8.34 12.42
C ASN A 14 3.27 8.62 11.53
N ALA A 15 4.44 8.77 12.12
CA ALA A 15 5.65 9.04 11.36
C ALA A 15 6.03 7.87 10.46
N MET A 16 5.56 6.67 10.76
CA MET A 16 5.84 5.50 9.92
C MET A 16 4.87 5.37 8.76
N ALA A 17 3.75 6.09 8.80
CA ALA A 17 2.76 5.97 7.74
C ALA A 17 3.29 6.56 6.44
N ILE A 18 2.92 5.94 5.33
CA ILE A 18 3.33 6.39 4.01
C ILE A 18 2.54 7.62 3.62
N SER A 19 3.24 8.69 3.28
CA SER A 19 2.62 9.87 2.71
C SER A 19 2.61 9.78 1.18
N MET A 20 3.72 9.30 0.62
CA MET A 20 3.80 9.13 -0.82
C MET A 20 4.93 8.17 -1.15
N ILE A 21 4.87 7.59 -2.34
CA ILE A 21 5.97 6.81 -2.87
C ILE A 21 6.38 7.50 -4.16
N GLU A 22 7.61 7.98 -4.19
CA GLU A 22 8.08 8.80 -5.28
C GLU A 22 9.03 8.02 -6.18
N PRO A 23 8.67 7.84 -7.46
CA PRO A 23 9.58 7.22 -8.40
C PRO A 23 10.73 8.20 -8.68
N ARG A 24 11.95 7.71 -8.65
CA ARG A 24 13.09 8.55 -8.89
C ARG A 24 14.18 7.73 -9.59
N SER A 25 14.36 7.99 -10.87
CA SER A 25 15.35 7.26 -11.66
C SER A 25 15.01 5.75 -11.60
N ALA A 26 15.90 4.93 -11.07
CA ALA A 26 15.68 3.49 -10.98
C ALA A 26 15.12 3.05 -9.64
N TRP A 27 14.64 3.99 -8.83
CA TRP A 27 14.28 3.71 -7.44
C TRP A 27 12.90 4.22 -7.10
N TYR A 28 12.30 3.66 -6.04
CA TYR A 28 11.11 4.20 -5.40
C TYR A 28 11.52 4.64 -4.01
N ASP A 29 11.22 5.89 -3.66
CA ASP A 29 11.47 6.41 -2.34
C ASP A 29 10.16 6.43 -1.56
N ILE A 30 10.14 5.77 -0.40
CA ILE A 30 8.97 5.81 0.48
C ILE A 30 9.14 7.00 1.41
N ILE A 31 8.20 7.92 1.36
CA ILE A 31 8.22 9.16 2.15
C ILE A 31 7.13 9.04 3.20
N ASN A 32 7.48 9.27 4.46
CA ASN A 32 6.50 9.18 5.53
C ASN A 32 5.77 10.51 5.71
N GLU A 33 4.87 10.55 6.69
CA GLU A 33 4.04 11.73 6.91
C GLU A 33 4.81 12.91 7.46
N GLN A 34 6.04 12.71 7.88
CA GLN A 34 6.90 13.80 8.30
C GLN A 34 7.76 14.31 7.16
N GLY A 35 7.55 13.78 5.96
CA GLY A 35 8.32 14.19 4.80
C GLY A 35 9.70 13.55 4.72
N LYS A 36 9.94 12.53 5.50
CA LYS A 36 11.24 11.86 5.51
C LYS A 36 11.22 10.61 4.65
N LYS A 37 12.32 10.39 3.96
CA LYS A 37 12.50 9.17 3.21
C LYS A 37 12.88 8.05 4.20
N THR A 38 12.04 7.03 4.28
CA THR A 38 12.26 5.93 5.22
C THR A 38 12.87 4.70 4.57
N LYS A 39 12.68 4.57 3.25
CA LYS A 39 13.14 3.38 2.55
C LYS A 39 13.25 3.68 1.07
N THR A 40 14.23 3.06 0.42
CA THR A 40 14.39 3.14 -1.03
C THR A 40 14.36 1.72 -1.56
N LEU A 41 13.55 1.48 -2.58
CA LEU A 41 13.41 0.18 -3.21
C LEU A 41 13.77 0.30 -4.68
N SER A 42 14.28 -0.78 -5.25
CA SER A 42 14.57 -0.82 -6.67
C SER A 42 13.26 -0.88 -7.46
N GLN A 43 13.20 -0.20 -8.60
CA GLN A 43 12.04 -0.32 -9.48
C GLN A 43 11.95 -1.68 -10.14
N ASN A 44 12.97 -2.52 -9.96
CA ASN A 44 12.91 -3.89 -10.45
C ASN A 44 11.86 -4.73 -9.73
N ILE A 45 11.36 -4.27 -8.58
CA ILE A 45 10.31 -5.02 -7.88
C ILE A 45 9.01 -5.03 -8.68
N GLY A 46 8.83 -4.06 -9.58
CA GLY A 46 7.64 -3.97 -10.39
C GLY A 46 7.06 -2.57 -10.39
N GLU A 47 5.80 -2.46 -10.79
CA GLU A 47 5.11 -1.18 -10.90
C GLU A 47 4.21 -0.99 -9.68
N ILE A 48 4.34 0.15 -9.02
CA ILE A 48 3.45 0.45 -7.89
C ILE A 48 2.12 0.89 -8.46
N VAL A 49 1.06 0.13 -8.14
CA VAL A 49 -0.27 0.42 -8.67
C VAL A 49 -1.14 1.18 -7.68
N GLY A 50 -0.69 1.30 -6.42
CA GLY A 50 -1.40 2.10 -5.45
C GLY A 50 -0.78 1.95 -4.08
N TYR A 51 -1.08 2.89 -3.19
CA TYR A 51 -0.58 2.82 -1.83
C TYR A 51 -1.56 3.48 -0.86
N GLY A 52 -1.55 2.99 0.37
CA GLY A 52 -2.25 3.59 1.49
C GLY A 52 -1.23 3.93 2.55
N PRO A 53 -1.67 4.33 3.76
CA PRO A 53 -0.73 4.73 4.80
C PRO A 53 0.16 3.61 5.30
N HIS A 54 -0.31 2.37 5.24
CA HIS A 54 0.40 1.26 5.87
C HIS A 54 0.74 0.13 4.93
N PHE A 55 0.46 0.28 3.63
CA PHE A 55 0.80 -0.75 2.67
C PHE A 55 0.82 -0.18 1.26
N PHE A 56 1.44 -0.90 0.34
CA PHE A 56 1.37 -0.56 -1.07
C PHE A 56 1.35 -1.84 -1.89
N ILE A 57 0.90 -1.71 -3.13
CA ILE A 57 0.70 -2.84 -4.02
C ILE A 57 1.59 -2.66 -5.24
N VAL A 58 2.35 -3.71 -5.56
CA VAL A 58 3.26 -3.71 -6.69
C VAL A 58 2.81 -4.80 -7.67
N ARG A 59 2.64 -4.42 -8.92
CA ARG A 59 2.33 -5.38 -9.95
C ARG A 59 3.63 -5.89 -10.56
N ARG A 60 3.82 -7.20 -10.53
CA ARG A 60 5.02 -7.82 -11.01
C ARG A 60 4.61 -9.01 -11.87
N SER A 61 4.71 -8.89 -13.18
CA SER A 61 4.31 -9.94 -14.11
C SER A 61 2.83 -10.28 -13.90
N VAL A 62 2.49 -11.48 -13.46
CA VAL A 62 1.11 -11.91 -13.25
C VAL A 62 0.73 -11.89 -11.78
N TRP A 63 1.46 -11.13 -10.98
CA TRP A 63 1.27 -11.12 -9.53
C TRP A 63 1.08 -9.71 -9.00
N TYR A 64 0.35 -9.61 -7.90
CA TYR A 64 0.29 -8.39 -7.08
C TYR A 64 0.99 -8.70 -5.78
N ASP A 65 2.04 -7.96 -5.47
CA ASP A 65 2.79 -8.11 -4.23
C ASP A 65 2.36 -7.03 -3.27
N LEU A 66 2.02 -7.42 -2.05
CA LEU A 66 1.62 -6.48 -1.00
C LEU A 66 2.82 -6.25 -0.09
N TYR A 67 3.16 -4.98 0.09
CA TYR A 67 4.30 -4.56 0.92
C TYR A 67 3.78 -3.69 2.06
N ASP A 68 4.42 -3.78 3.22
CA ASP A 68 4.06 -2.92 4.33
C ASP A 68 4.80 -1.58 4.23
N GLU A 69 4.54 -0.68 5.18
CA GLU A 69 5.11 0.65 5.11
C GLU A 69 6.64 0.67 5.27
N SER A 70 7.23 -0.41 5.75
CA SER A 70 8.67 -0.50 5.85
C SER A 70 9.30 -1.06 4.58
N GLY A 71 8.49 -1.39 3.58
CA GLY A 71 9.01 -1.91 2.32
C GLY A 71 9.22 -3.41 2.32
N LYS A 72 8.56 -4.11 3.23
CA LYS A 72 8.70 -5.56 3.31
C LYS A 72 7.48 -6.23 2.68
N LYS A 73 7.73 -7.14 1.74
CA LYS A 73 6.66 -7.88 1.09
C LYS A 73 6.12 -8.95 2.03
N TYR A 74 4.81 -9.00 2.20
CA TYR A 74 4.21 -9.96 3.10
C TYR A 74 3.15 -10.86 2.46
N LYS A 75 2.75 -10.56 1.22
CA LYS A 75 1.71 -11.35 0.58
C LYS A 75 1.79 -11.18 -0.93
N THR A 76 1.46 -12.23 -1.65
CA THR A 76 1.39 -12.18 -3.11
C THR A 76 0.04 -12.74 -3.54
N LEU A 77 -0.64 -12.01 -4.42
CA LEU A 77 -1.92 -12.42 -4.97
C LEU A 77 -1.79 -12.58 -6.48
N SER A 78 -2.60 -13.47 -7.05
CA SER A 78 -2.62 -13.64 -8.49
C SER A 78 -3.30 -12.46 -9.16
N GLU A 79 -2.80 -12.05 -10.31
CA GLU A 79 -3.44 -11.04 -11.13
C GLU A 79 -4.81 -11.47 -11.61
N ASN A 80 -5.11 -12.77 -11.53
CA ASN A 80 -6.42 -13.30 -11.93
C ASN A 80 -7.56 -12.75 -11.08
N ILE A 81 -7.28 -12.16 -9.92
CA ILE A 81 -8.34 -11.57 -9.11
C ILE A 81 -8.96 -10.35 -9.81
N GLY A 82 -8.25 -9.75 -10.78
CA GLY A 82 -8.76 -8.62 -11.52
C GLY A 82 -7.77 -7.47 -11.53
N ILE A 83 -8.26 -6.28 -11.80
CA ILE A 83 -7.43 -5.10 -11.92
C ILE A 83 -7.62 -4.20 -10.70
N VAL A 84 -6.54 -3.87 -10.02
CA VAL A 84 -6.58 -2.94 -8.88
C VAL A 84 -6.93 -1.57 -9.43
N THR A 85 -8.04 -0.99 -8.98
CA THR A 85 -8.51 0.30 -9.46
C THR A 85 -8.31 1.42 -8.45
N SER A 86 -8.25 1.11 -7.17
CA SER A 86 -8.01 2.13 -6.16
C SER A 86 -7.48 1.50 -4.88
N VAL A 87 -6.72 2.29 -4.14
CA VAL A 87 -6.22 1.91 -2.81
C VAL A 87 -6.59 3.06 -1.89
N THR A 88 -7.26 2.76 -0.79
CA THR A 88 -7.74 3.78 0.14
C THR A 88 -7.61 3.27 1.57
N GLY A 89 -6.87 4.00 2.40
CA GLY A 89 -6.73 3.62 3.80
C GLY A 89 -6.16 2.22 3.96
N GLU A 90 -6.97 1.32 4.48
CA GLU A 90 -6.55 -0.05 4.77
C GLU A 90 -7.11 -1.06 3.77
N THR A 91 -7.68 -0.59 2.65
CA THR A 91 -8.34 -1.47 1.69
C THR A 91 -7.96 -1.13 0.27
N PHE A 92 -8.22 -2.05 -0.64
CA PHE A 92 -8.08 -1.77 -2.06
C PHE A 92 -9.24 -2.42 -2.81
N VAL A 93 -9.54 -1.87 -3.98
CA VAL A 93 -10.66 -2.34 -4.80
C VAL A 93 -10.11 -2.92 -6.09
N VAL A 94 -10.64 -4.07 -6.46
CA VAL A 94 -10.25 -4.78 -7.67
C VAL A 94 -11.47 -4.92 -8.55
N ARG A 95 -11.34 -4.54 -9.81
CA ARG A 95 -12.42 -4.73 -10.75
C ARG A 95 -12.26 -6.06 -11.45
N ARG A 96 -13.32 -6.87 -11.36
CA ARG A 96 -13.35 -8.18 -11.96
C ARG A 96 -14.61 -8.27 -12.79
N SER A 97 -14.50 -8.04 -14.09
CA SER A 97 -15.63 -8.02 -15.00
C SER A 97 -16.64 -6.96 -14.54
N ALA A 98 -17.87 -7.34 -14.20
CA ALA A 98 -18.90 -6.42 -13.78
C ALA A 98 -18.94 -6.22 -12.27
N TRP A 99 -17.92 -6.70 -11.56
CA TRP A 99 -17.91 -6.68 -10.11
C TRP A 99 -16.76 -5.86 -9.59
N LEU A 100 -16.97 -5.26 -8.41
CA LEU A 100 -15.93 -4.57 -7.68
C LEU A 100 -15.75 -5.31 -6.37
N ASP A 101 -14.57 -5.87 -6.19
CA ASP A 101 -14.23 -6.62 -4.98
C ASP A 101 -13.35 -5.75 -4.10
N THR A 102 -13.72 -5.61 -2.83
CA THR A 102 -12.91 -4.88 -1.88
C THR A 102 -12.11 -5.89 -1.04
N TYR A 103 -10.81 -5.63 -0.97
CA TYR A 103 -9.89 -6.46 -0.19
C TYR A 103 -9.32 -5.63 0.93
N ASP A 104 -9.05 -6.27 2.08
CA ASP A 104 -8.31 -5.58 3.12
C ASP A 104 -6.81 -5.60 2.75
N ARG A 105 -6.00 -4.89 3.52
CA ARG A 105 -4.58 -4.78 3.19
C ARG A 105 -3.82 -6.10 3.32
N PHE A 106 -4.44 -7.10 3.95
CA PHE A 106 -3.83 -8.42 4.07
C PHE A 106 -4.20 -9.35 2.93
N GLY A 107 -4.96 -8.84 1.96
CA GLY A 107 -5.31 -9.61 0.77
C GLY A 107 -6.54 -10.46 0.91
N LYS A 108 -7.38 -10.17 1.90
CA LYS A 108 -8.62 -10.91 2.11
C LYS A 108 -9.79 -10.15 1.52
N LYS A 109 -10.58 -10.82 0.70
CA LYS A 109 -11.76 -10.17 0.11
C LYS A 109 -12.83 -10.02 1.19
N ILE A 110 -13.30 -8.79 1.37
CA ILE A 110 -14.26 -8.49 2.42
C ILE A 110 -15.61 -8.05 1.88
N ASN A 111 -15.70 -7.73 0.59
CA ASN A 111 -16.96 -7.27 0.03
C ASN A 111 -16.92 -7.39 -1.49
N THR A 112 -18.09 -7.58 -2.08
CA THR A 112 -18.26 -7.59 -3.54
C THR A 112 -19.53 -6.81 -3.85
N ARG A 113 -19.45 -5.92 -4.83
CA ARG A 113 -20.62 -5.21 -5.28
C ARG A 113 -20.58 -5.07 -6.80
N SER A 114 -21.73 -4.74 -7.36
CA SER A 114 -21.82 -4.52 -8.78
C SER A 114 -21.04 -3.26 -9.18
N ALA A 115 -20.41 -3.32 -10.33
CA ALA A 115 -19.67 -2.15 -10.84
C ALA A 115 -20.61 -1.12 -11.45
N ARG A 116 -21.92 -1.41 -11.54
CA ARG A 116 -22.89 -0.46 -12.12
C ARG A 116 -23.48 0.46 -11.16
#